data_d9842fe9adf493435c8427db9442ed27
#
_entry.id   d9842fe9adf493435c8427db9442ed27
#
_cell.length_a   1.000
_cell.length_b   1.000
_cell.length_c   1.000
_cell.angle_alpha   90.00
_cell.angle_beta   90.00
_cell.angle_gamma   90.00
#
_symmetry.space_group_name_H-M   'P 1'
#
loop_
_entity.id
_entity.type
_entity.pdbx_description
1 polymer ?
#
loop_
_entity_poly.entity_id
_entity_poly.type
_entity_poly.pdbx_seq_one_letter_code
_entity_poly.pdbx_strand_id
1 'polypeptide(L)'
;MEEKRRLFSAVQPSGIPTIGNYIGAIKNFAELQDEYDCIYAVADLHTLTVRQVPAELRARTLELLALYIACGIDPEKSVLFVQSHVHEHAELTWILNTITYPGELSRMTQFKDKSRSHADNVNMGLMDYPVLMAADILLYNAALVPVGKDQTQHLEIARDLAERFNNRYSPTFTMPEGYTKKQGANIMSLQDPMHKMSKSDANENAYISLADNKDTIIRKFRRAVTDCDNAVLYDENRPGITNLINIYASFTGMSVKDIEKRFEGKGYGDFKTEVGEAVASVICPIEDKKRELMSDKAYLEQVMRAGREKASHMAQKMLSKVYRKVGLYGLNG
;
A
#
# COMPACT_ATOMS: atom_id res chain seq x y z
N MET A 1 7.59 21.05 21.49
CA MET A 1 7.48 19.72 20.85
C MET A 1 7.92 19.90 19.40
N GLU A 2 8.86 19.11 18.93
CA GLU A 2 9.20 19.11 17.50
C GLU A 2 7.96 18.70 16.70
N GLU A 3 7.68 19.42 15.61
CA GLU A 3 6.57 19.10 14.70
C GLU A 3 6.87 17.76 14.03
N LYS A 4 5.94 16.78 14.14
CA LYS A 4 6.13 15.46 13.54
C LYS A 4 6.28 15.60 12.03
N ARG A 5 7.23 14.87 11.43
CA ARG A 5 7.39 14.81 9.98
C ARG A 5 6.13 14.18 9.36
N ARG A 6 5.66 14.76 8.27
CA ARG A 6 4.47 14.27 7.59
C ARG A 6 4.80 13.08 6.71
N LEU A 7 3.96 12.03 6.82
CA LEU A 7 4.05 10.81 6.06
C LEU A 7 2.77 10.62 5.23
N PHE A 8 2.91 10.33 3.94
CA PHE A 8 1.79 10.00 3.06
C PHE A 8 1.92 8.58 2.53
N SER A 9 0.83 7.82 2.57
CA SER A 9 0.72 6.55 1.88
C SER A 9 -0.69 6.31 1.38
N ALA A 10 -0.79 5.56 0.28
CA ALA A 10 -2.06 5.24 -0.35
C ALA A 10 -2.05 3.83 -0.92
N VAL A 11 -3.20 3.15 -0.85
CA VAL A 11 -3.38 1.83 -1.47
C VAL A 11 -4.61 1.85 -2.36
N GLN A 12 -4.49 1.24 -3.53
CA GLN A 12 -5.61 1.11 -4.47
C GLN A 12 -6.62 0.06 -3.99
N PRO A 13 -7.94 0.34 -4.06
CA PRO A 13 -8.99 -0.64 -3.75
C PRO A 13 -9.15 -1.67 -4.88
N SER A 14 -8.08 -2.39 -5.19
CA SER A 14 -8.00 -3.36 -6.29
C SER A 14 -8.40 -4.78 -5.89
N GLY A 15 -9.10 -4.95 -4.77
CA GLY A 15 -9.55 -6.22 -4.18
C GLY A 15 -8.85 -6.54 -2.87
N ILE A 16 -9.22 -7.68 -2.26
CA ILE A 16 -8.76 -8.06 -0.92
C ILE A 16 -7.23 -8.27 -0.93
N PRO A 17 -6.48 -7.62 -0.03
CA PRO A 17 -5.04 -7.80 0.08
C PRO A 17 -4.64 -9.22 0.53
N THR A 18 -3.41 -9.60 0.23
CA THR A 18 -2.77 -10.80 0.77
C THR A 18 -2.00 -10.49 2.06
N ILE A 19 -1.57 -11.53 2.79
CA ILE A 19 -0.64 -11.35 3.93
C ILE A 19 0.67 -10.67 3.52
N GLY A 20 1.11 -10.83 2.25
CA GLY A 20 2.26 -10.11 1.72
C GLY A 20 2.04 -8.59 1.65
N ASN A 21 0.84 -8.15 1.26
CA ASN A 21 0.46 -6.73 1.29
C ASN A 21 0.32 -6.22 2.74
N TYR A 22 -0.25 -7.04 3.63
CA TYR A 22 -0.39 -6.71 5.04
C TYR A 22 0.97 -6.47 5.71
N ILE A 23 1.89 -7.43 5.61
CA ILE A 23 3.24 -7.33 6.20
C ILE A 23 4.04 -6.20 5.55
N GLY A 24 3.95 -6.09 4.22
CA GLY A 24 4.76 -5.13 3.45
C GLY A 24 4.35 -3.67 3.61
N ALA A 25 3.08 -3.40 3.93
CA ALA A 25 2.54 -2.04 3.99
C ALA A 25 1.61 -1.81 5.19
N ILE A 26 0.43 -2.45 5.22
CA ILE A 26 -0.69 -2.05 6.08
C ILE A 26 -0.34 -2.19 7.57
N LYS A 27 0.33 -3.25 7.98
CA LYS A 27 0.81 -3.46 9.36
C LYS A 27 1.66 -2.29 9.85
N ASN A 28 2.53 -1.76 8.98
CA ASN A 28 3.41 -0.67 9.35
C ASN A 28 2.67 0.66 9.54
N PHE A 29 1.53 0.86 8.85
CA PHE A 29 0.76 2.11 8.96
C PHE A 29 0.25 2.37 10.38
N ALA A 30 -0.23 1.33 11.06
CA ALA A 30 -0.69 1.44 12.44
C ALA A 30 0.45 1.80 13.41
N GLU A 31 1.66 1.30 13.15
CA GLU A 31 2.83 1.59 14.00
C GLU A 31 3.36 3.02 13.77
N LEU A 32 3.33 3.50 12.52
CA LEU A 32 3.88 4.79 12.13
C LEU A 32 3.07 6.00 12.65
N GLN A 33 1.78 5.83 12.91
CA GLN A 33 0.89 6.93 13.35
C GLN A 33 1.26 7.51 14.72
N ASP A 34 2.00 6.78 15.55
CA ASP A 34 2.46 7.29 16.84
C ASP A 34 3.74 8.16 16.71
N GLU A 35 4.53 7.94 15.64
CA GLU A 35 5.79 8.65 15.39
C GLU A 35 5.66 9.83 14.42
N TYR A 36 4.75 9.72 13.43
CA TYR A 36 4.61 10.66 12.31
C TYR A 36 3.23 11.30 12.25
N ASP A 37 3.12 12.44 11.52
CA ASP A 37 1.85 13.04 11.08
C ASP A 37 1.38 12.26 9.83
N CYS A 38 0.56 11.21 10.03
CA CYS A 38 0.22 10.26 9.00
C CYS A 38 -1.03 10.63 8.22
N ILE A 39 -0.93 10.52 6.91
CA ILE A 39 -2.00 10.71 5.95
C ILE A 39 -2.13 9.44 5.12
N TYR A 40 -3.27 8.76 5.22
CA TYR A 40 -3.57 7.51 4.52
C TYR A 40 -4.76 7.68 3.59
N ALA A 41 -4.57 7.36 2.32
CA ALA A 41 -5.63 7.45 1.32
C ALA A 41 -6.04 6.08 0.77
N VAL A 42 -7.33 5.93 0.50
CA VAL A 42 -7.83 4.90 -0.42
C VAL A 42 -7.73 5.50 -1.83
N ALA A 43 -6.79 5.01 -2.63
CA ALA A 43 -6.41 5.57 -3.93
C ALA A 43 -7.33 5.06 -5.06
N ASP A 44 -8.58 5.45 -5.03
CA ASP A 44 -9.62 4.98 -5.96
C ASP A 44 -9.48 5.60 -7.37
N LEU A 45 -9.00 6.84 -7.52
CA LEU A 45 -8.72 7.44 -8.83
C LEU A 45 -7.67 6.64 -9.61
N HIS A 46 -6.64 6.11 -8.94
CA HIS A 46 -5.63 5.29 -9.59
C HIS A 46 -6.18 3.97 -10.17
N THR A 47 -7.29 3.45 -9.63
CA THR A 47 -7.90 2.22 -10.17
C THR A 47 -8.57 2.44 -11.52
N LEU A 48 -8.93 3.68 -11.87
CA LEU A 48 -9.59 4.02 -13.12
C LEU A 48 -8.66 3.88 -14.35
N THR A 49 -7.36 3.74 -14.14
CA THR A 49 -6.39 3.44 -15.21
C THR A 49 -6.66 2.11 -15.90
N VAL A 50 -7.40 1.22 -15.25
CA VAL A 50 -7.89 -0.06 -15.76
C VAL A 50 -9.42 -0.06 -15.66
N ARG A 51 -10.11 -0.74 -16.62
CA ARG A 51 -11.57 -0.83 -16.60
C ARG A 51 -12.07 -1.42 -15.30
N GLN A 52 -13.05 -0.77 -14.69
CA GLN A 52 -13.67 -1.16 -13.43
C GLN A 52 -15.15 -1.48 -13.61
N VAL A 53 -15.65 -2.39 -12.80
CA VAL A 53 -17.09 -2.55 -12.59
C VAL A 53 -17.51 -1.57 -11.49
N PRO A 54 -18.36 -0.55 -11.77
CA PRO A 54 -18.60 0.54 -10.81
C PRO A 54 -19.13 0.09 -9.44
N ALA A 55 -19.98 -0.93 -9.41
CA ALA A 55 -20.50 -1.47 -8.15
C ALA A 55 -19.41 -2.12 -7.30
N GLU A 56 -18.50 -2.84 -7.94
CA GLU A 56 -17.36 -3.48 -7.26
C GLU A 56 -16.35 -2.46 -6.75
N LEU A 57 -16.04 -1.42 -7.54
CA LEU A 57 -15.13 -0.36 -7.10
C LEU A 57 -15.65 0.32 -5.84
N ARG A 58 -16.96 0.66 -5.81
CA ARG A 58 -17.58 1.25 -4.60
C ARG A 58 -17.49 0.33 -3.39
N ALA A 59 -17.76 -0.96 -3.57
CA ALA A 59 -17.67 -1.94 -2.48
C ALA A 59 -16.21 -2.07 -1.98
N ARG A 60 -15.26 -2.23 -2.88
CA ARG A 60 -13.82 -2.38 -2.55
C ARG A 60 -13.23 -1.13 -1.90
N THR A 61 -13.70 0.07 -2.26
CA THR A 61 -13.29 1.32 -1.61
C THR A 61 -13.70 1.33 -0.15
N LEU A 62 -14.94 0.96 0.14
CA LEU A 62 -15.45 0.89 1.51
C LEU A 62 -14.76 -0.24 2.32
N GLU A 63 -14.57 -1.41 1.69
CA GLU A 63 -13.86 -2.54 2.30
C GLU A 63 -12.42 -2.20 2.67
N LEU A 64 -11.69 -1.47 1.81
CA LEU A 64 -10.31 -1.09 2.09
C LEU A 64 -10.23 -0.06 3.22
N LEU A 65 -11.18 0.89 3.30
CA LEU A 65 -11.28 1.83 4.41
C LEU A 65 -11.53 1.08 5.73
N ALA A 66 -12.50 0.17 5.75
CA ALA A 66 -12.79 -0.67 6.92
C ALA A 66 -11.59 -1.53 7.32
N LEU A 67 -10.86 -2.07 6.32
CA LEU A 67 -9.66 -2.86 6.56
C LEU A 67 -8.54 -2.02 7.20
N TYR A 68 -8.33 -0.79 6.77
CA TYR A 68 -7.37 0.12 7.38
C TYR A 68 -7.64 0.29 8.88
N ILE A 69 -8.89 0.56 9.25
CA ILE A 69 -9.30 0.72 10.66
C ILE A 69 -9.16 -0.62 11.40
N ALA A 70 -9.57 -1.73 10.79
CA ALA A 70 -9.44 -3.06 11.40
C ALA A 70 -7.98 -3.46 11.65
N CYS A 71 -7.05 -2.98 10.81
CA CYS A 71 -5.60 -3.17 10.99
C CYS A 71 -4.97 -2.22 12.01
N GLY A 72 -5.76 -1.36 12.66
CA GLY A 72 -5.30 -0.50 13.76
C GLY A 72 -4.97 0.94 13.37
N ILE A 73 -5.30 1.38 12.15
CA ILE A 73 -5.23 2.81 11.81
C ILE A 73 -6.36 3.53 12.55
N ASP A 74 -5.98 4.49 13.39
CA ASP A 74 -6.90 5.32 14.17
C ASP A 74 -7.25 6.61 13.42
N PRO A 75 -8.51 6.81 13.00
CA PRO A 75 -8.95 8.03 12.28
C PRO A 75 -8.83 9.33 13.11
N GLU A 76 -8.68 9.22 14.43
CA GLU A 76 -8.45 10.38 15.29
C GLU A 76 -6.98 10.79 15.32
N LYS A 77 -6.05 9.82 15.14
CA LYS A 77 -4.60 10.08 15.09
C LYS A 77 -4.11 10.40 13.69
N SER A 78 -4.69 9.79 12.67
CA SER A 78 -4.28 9.88 11.27
C SER A 78 -5.37 10.51 10.41
N VAL A 79 -4.98 11.20 9.34
CA VAL A 79 -5.94 11.60 8.30
C VAL A 79 -6.21 10.42 7.40
N LEU A 80 -7.42 9.86 7.47
CA LEU A 80 -7.85 8.70 6.69
C LEU A 80 -9.00 9.11 5.74
N PHE A 81 -8.79 9.04 4.43
CA PHE A 81 -9.75 9.53 3.45
C PHE A 81 -9.76 8.72 2.13
N VAL A 82 -10.77 8.99 1.29
CA VAL A 82 -10.86 8.45 -0.07
C VAL A 82 -10.37 9.53 -1.04
N GLN A 83 -9.44 9.19 -1.91
CA GLN A 83 -8.75 10.13 -2.82
C GLN A 83 -9.72 10.95 -3.68
N SER A 84 -10.74 10.31 -4.27
CA SER A 84 -11.73 10.98 -5.12
C SER A 84 -12.61 12.00 -4.39
N HIS A 85 -12.63 12.00 -3.06
CA HIS A 85 -13.37 12.98 -2.27
C HIS A 85 -12.64 14.33 -2.16
N VAL A 86 -11.37 14.39 -2.57
CA VAL A 86 -10.48 15.57 -2.51
C VAL A 86 -10.06 15.90 -3.94
N HIS A 87 -10.82 16.79 -4.61
CA HIS A 87 -10.65 17.10 -6.04
C HIS A 87 -9.33 17.80 -6.36
N GLU A 88 -8.70 18.40 -5.38
CA GLU A 88 -7.40 19.06 -5.48
C GLU A 88 -6.29 18.13 -6.01
N HIS A 89 -6.43 16.81 -5.82
CA HIS A 89 -5.54 15.81 -6.43
C HIS A 89 -5.52 15.91 -7.96
N ALA A 90 -6.70 15.98 -8.58
CA ALA A 90 -6.82 16.09 -10.03
C ALA A 90 -6.38 17.48 -10.51
N GLU A 91 -6.67 18.54 -9.75
CA GLU A 91 -6.29 19.90 -10.10
C GLU A 91 -4.77 20.08 -10.06
N LEU A 92 -4.09 19.60 -9.01
CA LEU A 92 -2.63 19.64 -8.94
C LEU A 92 -2.00 18.77 -10.04
N THR A 93 -2.57 17.59 -10.32
CA THR A 93 -2.12 16.75 -11.43
C THR A 93 -2.11 17.52 -12.76
N TRP A 94 -3.16 18.27 -13.05
CA TRP A 94 -3.20 19.08 -14.26
C TRP A 94 -2.06 20.08 -14.33
N ILE A 95 -1.77 20.78 -13.23
CA ILE A 95 -0.68 21.76 -13.17
C ILE A 95 0.67 21.07 -13.35
N LEU A 96 0.90 19.95 -12.65
CA LEU A 96 2.15 19.18 -12.78
C LEU A 96 2.34 18.62 -14.19
N ASN A 97 1.25 18.24 -14.87
CA ASN A 97 1.29 17.80 -16.27
C ASN A 97 1.84 18.86 -17.22
N THR A 98 1.65 20.16 -16.94
CA THR A 98 2.20 21.24 -17.76
C THR A 98 3.74 21.36 -17.70
N ILE A 99 4.36 20.65 -16.76
CA ILE A 99 5.82 20.58 -16.57
C ILE A 99 6.36 19.16 -16.63
N THR A 100 5.54 18.18 -17.02
CA THR A 100 5.93 16.78 -17.21
C THR A 100 6.13 16.47 -18.68
N TYR A 101 7.14 15.70 -19.01
CA TYR A 101 7.43 15.35 -20.39
C TYR A 101 7.02 13.90 -20.71
N PRO A 102 6.25 13.66 -21.80
CA PRO A 102 5.80 12.33 -22.17
C PRO A 102 6.94 11.30 -22.32
N GLY A 103 8.12 11.75 -22.75
CA GLY A 103 9.31 10.92 -22.86
C GLY A 103 9.85 10.40 -21.53
N GLU A 104 9.59 11.08 -20.42
CA GLU A 104 9.94 10.62 -19.06
C GLU A 104 9.00 9.48 -18.65
N LEU A 105 7.70 9.70 -18.77
CA LEU A 105 6.67 8.72 -18.39
C LEU A 105 6.73 7.45 -19.24
N SER A 106 6.94 7.57 -20.55
CA SER A 106 7.02 6.42 -21.47
C SER A 106 8.22 5.50 -21.23
N ARG A 107 9.27 5.99 -20.56
CA ARG A 107 10.44 5.21 -20.20
C ARG A 107 10.30 4.42 -18.91
N MET A 108 9.28 4.71 -18.09
CA MET A 108 9.05 4.03 -16.81
C MET A 108 8.81 2.54 -17.02
N THR A 109 9.46 1.71 -16.23
CA THR A 109 9.34 0.25 -16.29
C THR A 109 7.90 -0.20 -16.09
N GLN A 110 7.23 0.34 -15.08
CA GLN A 110 5.84 -0.03 -14.79
C GLN A 110 4.85 0.39 -15.87
N PHE A 111 5.07 1.51 -16.58
CA PHE A 111 4.25 1.86 -17.74
C PHE A 111 4.39 0.81 -18.85
N LYS A 112 5.64 0.40 -19.14
CA LYS A 112 5.91 -0.63 -20.17
C LYS A 112 5.28 -1.98 -19.81
N ASP A 113 5.39 -2.41 -18.56
CA ASP A 113 4.86 -3.69 -18.10
C ASP A 113 3.32 -3.70 -18.11
N LYS A 114 2.70 -2.64 -17.61
CA LYS A 114 1.24 -2.49 -17.62
C LYS A 114 0.68 -2.33 -19.03
N SER A 115 1.37 -1.62 -19.92
CA SER A 115 0.97 -1.48 -21.33
C SER A 115 1.02 -2.81 -22.08
N ARG A 116 1.94 -3.72 -21.70
CA ARG A 116 1.99 -5.08 -22.27
C ARG A 116 0.86 -5.97 -21.73
N SER A 117 0.60 -5.91 -20.42
CA SER A 117 -0.44 -6.72 -19.78
C SER A 117 -1.86 -6.26 -20.09
N HIS A 118 -2.04 -5.00 -20.51
CA HIS A 118 -3.33 -4.38 -20.86
C HIS A 118 -3.28 -3.73 -22.25
N ALA A 119 -2.74 -4.45 -23.25
CA ALA A 119 -2.50 -3.91 -24.59
C ALA A 119 -3.76 -3.39 -25.31
N ASP A 120 -4.94 -3.89 -24.93
CA ASP A 120 -6.25 -3.47 -25.43
C ASP A 120 -6.80 -2.20 -24.75
N ASN A 121 -6.15 -1.72 -23.70
CA ASN A 121 -6.61 -0.57 -22.90
C ASN A 121 -5.46 0.34 -22.44
N VAL A 122 -4.53 0.65 -23.32
CA VAL A 122 -3.47 1.63 -23.04
C VAL A 122 -4.06 3.03 -23.19
N ASN A 123 -4.47 3.63 -22.08
CA ASN A 123 -5.10 4.94 -22.05
C ASN A 123 -4.18 6.00 -21.41
N MET A 124 -4.56 7.28 -21.52
CA MET A 124 -3.77 8.38 -20.97
C MET A 124 -3.61 8.29 -19.45
N GLY A 125 -4.62 7.83 -18.71
CA GLY A 125 -4.51 7.63 -17.26
C GLY A 125 -3.44 6.61 -16.89
N LEU A 126 -3.25 5.55 -17.72
CA LEU A 126 -2.18 4.58 -17.52
C LEU A 126 -0.79 5.19 -17.76
N MET A 127 -0.67 6.19 -18.63
CA MET A 127 0.56 6.93 -18.83
C MET A 127 0.79 7.97 -17.74
N ASP A 128 -0.29 8.61 -17.27
CA ASP A 128 -0.27 9.81 -16.43
C ASP A 128 -0.36 9.55 -14.93
N TYR A 129 -0.73 8.32 -14.49
CA TYR A 129 -0.87 8.03 -13.06
C TYR A 129 0.38 8.32 -12.21
N PRO A 130 1.64 8.33 -12.71
CA PRO A 130 2.79 8.76 -11.91
C PRO A 130 2.74 10.23 -11.54
N VAL A 131 2.12 11.07 -12.38
CA VAL A 131 1.92 12.50 -12.09
C VAL A 131 0.81 12.68 -11.05
N LEU A 132 -0.27 11.89 -11.13
CA LEU A 132 -1.28 11.85 -10.07
C LEU A 132 -0.68 11.39 -8.73
N MET A 133 0.20 10.39 -8.72
CA MET A 133 0.91 9.99 -7.51
C MET A 133 1.82 11.09 -6.97
N ALA A 134 2.50 11.84 -7.85
CA ALA A 134 3.28 13.00 -7.44
C ALA A 134 2.37 14.07 -6.80
N ALA A 135 1.19 14.34 -7.40
CA ALA A 135 0.21 15.26 -6.83
C ALA A 135 -0.28 14.80 -5.45
N ASP A 136 -0.56 13.50 -5.27
CA ASP A 136 -0.97 12.91 -3.99
C ASP A 136 0.04 13.21 -2.87
N ILE A 137 1.33 13.13 -3.17
CA ILE A 137 2.41 13.34 -2.21
C ILE A 137 2.63 14.83 -1.93
N LEU A 138 2.72 15.62 -3.01
CA LEU A 138 3.10 17.04 -2.96
C LEU A 138 1.99 17.91 -2.38
N LEU A 139 0.74 17.54 -2.60
CA LEU A 139 -0.43 18.25 -2.10
C LEU A 139 -0.44 18.38 -0.57
N TYR A 140 0.05 17.36 0.11
CA TYR A 140 0.16 17.33 1.57
C TYR A 140 1.53 17.74 2.09
N ASN A 141 2.44 18.12 1.22
CA ASN A 141 3.83 18.46 1.60
C ASN A 141 4.47 17.33 2.42
N ALA A 142 4.22 16.08 1.99
CA ALA A 142 4.72 14.90 2.68
C ALA A 142 6.24 14.80 2.54
N ALA A 143 6.92 14.73 3.70
CA ALA A 143 8.36 14.56 3.75
C ALA A 143 8.79 13.10 3.59
N LEU A 144 7.89 12.15 3.95
CA LEU A 144 8.15 10.71 3.94
C LEU A 144 7.06 9.96 3.16
N VAL A 145 7.49 9.01 2.35
CA VAL A 145 6.60 8.13 1.58
C VAL A 145 7.07 6.69 1.76
N PRO A 146 6.31 5.82 2.45
CA PRO A 146 6.61 4.40 2.50
C PRO A 146 6.51 3.79 1.11
N VAL A 147 7.62 3.35 0.55
CA VAL A 147 7.68 2.79 -0.80
C VAL A 147 8.42 1.46 -0.82
N GLY A 148 7.89 0.50 -1.58
CA GLY A 148 8.63 -0.68 -1.98
C GLY A 148 9.64 -0.37 -3.09
N LYS A 149 10.56 -1.29 -3.36
CA LYS A 149 11.57 -1.13 -4.42
C LYS A 149 10.95 -0.86 -5.80
N ASP A 150 9.78 -1.42 -6.06
CA ASP A 150 9.03 -1.25 -7.31
C ASP A 150 8.42 0.16 -7.48
N GLN A 151 8.32 0.94 -6.40
CA GLN A 151 7.78 2.31 -6.42
C GLN A 151 8.88 3.39 -6.46
N THR A 152 10.16 3.01 -6.47
CA THR A 152 11.28 3.97 -6.45
C THR A 152 11.22 4.96 -7.62
N GLN A 153 10.95 4.48 -8.85
CA GLN A 153 10.83 5.35 -10.03
C GLN A 153 9.66 6.36 -9.91
N HIS A 154 8.55 5.98 -9.29
CA HIS A 154 7.44 6.91 -9.09
C HIS A 154 7.80 8.01 -8.09
N LEU A 155 8.52 7.66 -7.02
CA LEU A 155 9.01 8.65 -6.06
C LEU A 155 10.04 9.58 -6.71
N GLU A 156 10.90 9.09 -7.60
CA GLU A 156 11.82 9.91 -8.39
C GLU A 156 11.06 10.92 -9.25
N ILE A 157 10.01 10.51 -9.97
CA ILE A 157 9.16 11.44 -10.73
C ILE A 157 8.55 12.52 -9.80
N ALA A 158 8.07 12.15 -8.62
CA ALA A 158 7.53 13.12 -7.67
C ALA A 158 8.60 14.13 -7.21
N ARG A 159 9.83 13.68 -7.00
CA ARG A 159 10.97 14.52 -6.65
C ARG A 159 11.36 15.46 -7.80
N ASP A 160 11.48 14.92 -9.01
CA ASP A 160 11.82 15.70 -10.22
C ASP A 160 10.79 16.80 -10.48
N LEU A 161 9.50 16.48 -10.32
CA LEU A 161 8.42 17.46 -10.49
C LEU A 161 8.43 18.51 -9.38
N ALA A 162 8.70 18.14 -8.14
CA ALA A 162 8.85 19.07 -7.03
C ALA A 162 10.03 20.03 -7.26
N GLU A 163 11.19 19.50 -7.64
CA GLU A 163 12.38 20.28 -7.94
C GLU A 163 12.16 21.21 -9.13
N ARG A 164 11.61 20.69 -10.22
CA ARG A 164 11.31 21.44 -11.45
C ARG A 164 10.33 22.59 -11.18
N PHE A 165 9.28 22.33 -10.40
CA PHE A 165 8.34 23.38 -9.98
C PHE A 165 9.00 24.44 -9.13
N ASN A 166 9.76 24.03 -8.11
CA ASN A 166 10.45 24.93 -7.19
C ASN A 166 11.46 25.82 -7.92
N ASN A 167 12.19 25.27 -8.88
CA ASN A 167 13.17 26.01 -9.69
C ASN A 167 12.50 26.95 -10.69
N ARG A 168 11.38 26.52 -11.29
CA ARG A 168 10.70 27.31 -12.32
C ARG A 168 9.91 28.49 -11.76
N TYR A 169 9.28 28.31 -10.60
CA TYR A 169 8.40 29.31 -10.00
C TYR A 169 8.95 29.87 -8.70
N SER A 170 9.08 29.09 -7.67
CA SER A 170 9.79 29.36 -6.40
C SER A 170 9.63 28.19 -5.43
N PRO A 171 10.43 28.13 -4.34
CA PRO A 171 10.27 27.08 -3.30
C PRO A 171 8.83 26.96 -2.79
N THR A 172 8.22 25.81 -3.01
CA THR A 172 6.80 25.52 -2.71
C THR A 172 6.62 24.15 -2.11
N PHE A 173 7.18 23.11 -2.74
CA PHE A 173 7.06 21.72 -2.33
C PHE A 173 8.27 21.27 -1.52
N THR A 174 8.02 20.49 -0.47
CA THR A 174 9.05 19.70 0.22
C THR A 174 9.48 18.54 -0.68
N MET A 175 10.77 18.26 -0.71
CA MET A 175 11.31 17.09 -1.44
C MET A 175 10.95 15.82 -0.68
N PRO A 176 10.13 14.91 -1.24
CA PRO A 176 9.76 13.68 -0.54
C PRO A 176 10.93 12.70 -0.51
N GLU A 177 11.04 11.97 0.61
CA GLU A 177 12.03 10.91 0.82
C GLU A 177 11.32 9.56 0.94
N GLY A 178 11.94 8.52 0.36
CA GLY A 178 11.46 7.16 0.54
C GLY A 178 11.69 6.67 1.97
N TYR A 179 10.63 6.20 2.61
CA TYR A 179 10.73 5.52 3.90
C TYR A 179 10.78 4.02 3.66
N THR A 180 11.87 3.38 4.05
CA THR A 180 12.03 1.93 3.97
C THR A 180 12.29 1.41 5.37
N LYS A 181 11.34 0.66 5.94
CA LYS A 181 11.59 -0.04 7.20
C LYS A 181 12.64 -1.13 6.94
N LYS A 182 13.67 -1.20 7.78
CA LYS A 182 14.81 -2.13 7.62
C LYS A 182 14.45 -3.62 7.66
N GLN A 183 13.20 -3.98 7.95
CA GLN A 183 12.73 -5.36 8.01
C GLN A 183 11.31 -5.51 7.49
N GLY A 184 11.19 -5.93 6.26
CA GLY A 184 10.00 -6.52 5.68
C GLY A 184 10.49 -7.57 4.69
N ALA A 185 10.50 -8.84 5.07
CA ALA A 185 10.80 -9.91 4.13
C ALA A 185 9.79 -9.86 2.98
N ASN A 186 10.26 -9.96 1.75
CA ASN A 186 9.37 -10.20 0.63
C ASN A 186 8.67 -11.53 0.84
N ILE A 187 7.36 -11.51 0.96
CA ILE A 187 6.57 -12.73 1.10
C ILE A 187 6.36 -13.32 -0.29
N MET A 188 6.83 -14.54 -0.46
CA MET A 188 6.78 -15.27 -1.72
C MET A 188 5.54 -16.15 -1.80
N SER A 189 5.18 -16.58 -3.01
CA SER A 189 4.08 -17.53 -3.25
C SER A 189 4.30 -18.83 -2.47
N LEU A 190 3.23 -19.41 -1.94
CA LEU A 190 3.29 -20.69 -1.22
C LEU A 190 3.49 -21.88 -2.18
N GLN A 191 3.22 -21.70 -3.46
CA GLN A 191 3.32 -22.77 -4.47
C GLN A 191 4.54 -22.59 -5.38
N ASP A 192 5.02 -21.36 -5.53
CA ASP A 192 6.24 -21.04 -6.28
C ASP A 192 7.04 -19.98 -5.53
N PRO A 193 7.90 -20.40 -4.58
CA PRO A 193 8.62 -19.47 -3.71
C PRO A 193 9.72 -18.63 -4.41
N MET A 194 9.86 -18.77 -5.73
CA MET A 194 10.70 -17.89 -6.55
C MET A 194 9.96 -16.63 -7.00
N HIS A 195 8.63 -16.62 -6.92
CA HIS A 195 7.79 -15.49 -7.30
C HIS A 195 7.11 -14.86 -6.08
N LYS A 196 6.94 -13.53 -6.11
CA LYS A 196 6.26 -12.79 -5.04
C LYS A 196 4.80 -13.23 -4.93
N MET A 197 4.29 -13.37 -3.68
CA MET A 197 2.88 -13.66 -3.43
C MET A 197 1.97 -12.63 -4.10
N SER A 198 1.04 -13.12 -4.91
CA SER A 198 0.11 -12.29 -5.67
C SER A 198 -1.32 -12.82 -5.56
N LYS A 199 -2.29 -11.91 -5.34
CA LYS A 199 -3.72 -12.23 -5.38
C LYS A 199 -4.25 -12.56 -6.79
N SER A 200 -3.46 -12.25 -7.82
CA SER A 200 -3.78 -12.54 -9.22
C SER A 200 -3.29 -13.91 -9.69
N ASP A 201 -2.70 -14.70 -8.77
CA ASP A 201 -2.28 -16.06 -9.09
C ASP A 201 -3.51 -16.93 -9.38
N ALA A 202 -3.46 -17.70 -10.46
CA ALA A 202 -4.54 -18.61 -10.85
C ALA A 202 -4.72 -19.76 -9.83
N ASN A 203 -3.68 -20.09 -9.08
CA ASN A 203 -3.71 -21.09 -8.02
C ASN A 203 -4.05 -20.42 -6.66
N GLU A 204 -5.27 -20.61 -6.17
CA GLU A 204 -5.71 -20.06 -4.89
C GLU A 204 -4.88 -20.54 -3.68
N ASN A 205 -4.12 -21.64 -3.78
CA ASN A 205 -3.21 -22.08 -2.74
C ASN A 205 -1.87 -21.34 -2.74
N ALA A 206 -1.61 -20.51 -3.74
CA ALA A 206 -0.37 -19.74 -3.88
C ALA A 206 -0.27 -18.56 -2.91
N TYR A 207 -1.40 -18.08 -2.40
CA TYR A 207 -1.47 -16.91 -1.52
C TYR A 207 -2.45 -17.10 -0.37
N ILE A 208 -2.23 -16.35 0.70
CA ILE A 208 -3.19 -16.19 1.80
C ILE A 208 -3.87 -14.83 1.65
N SER A 209 -5.19 -14.86 1.49
CA SER A 209 -6.04 -13.66 1.51
C SER A 209 -6.31 -13.21 2.94
N LEU A 210 -6.46 -11.91 3.17
CA LEU A 210 -6.92 -11.42 4.49
C LEU A 210 -8.38 -11.79 4.79
N ALA A 211 -9.13 -12.31 3.82
CA ALA A 211 -10.49 -12.85 4.01
C ALA A 211 -10.52 -14.39 4.23
N ASP A 212 -9.37 -15.07 4.18
CA ASP A 212 -9.33 -16.51 4.43
C ASP A 212 -9.66 -16.81 5.89
N ASN A 213 -10.52 -17.80 6.12
CA ASN A 213 -10.79 -18.30 7.47
C ASN A 213 -9.65 -19.20 7.99
N LYS A 214 -9.65 -19.47 9.29
CA LYS A 214 -8.60 -20.25 9.97
C LYS A 214 -8.30 -21.59 9.28
N ASP A 215 -9.32 -22.36 8.92
CA ASP A 215 -9.13 -23.69 8.32
C ASP A 215 -8.52 -23.58 6.92
N THR A 216 -8.92 -22.59 6.15
CA THR A 216 -8.36 -22.30 4.83
C THR A 216 -6.89 -21.88 4.93
N ILE A 217 -6.55 -21.01 5.88
CA ILE A 217 -5.17 -20.56 6.12
C ILE A 217 -4.29 -21.77 6.46
N ILE A 218 -4.67 -22.58 7.46
CA ILE A 218 -3.90 -23.76 7.86
C ILE A 218 -3.77 -24.75 6.71
N ARG A 219 -4.83 -25.02 5.98
CA ARG A 219 -4.82 -25.91 4.80
C ARG A 219 -3.86 -25.43 3.73
N LYS A 220 -3.85 -24.14 3.41
CA LYS A 220 -2.95 -23.56 2.40
C LYS A 220 -1.49 -23.67 2.84
N PHE A 221 -1.16 -23.40 4.11
CA PHE A 221 0.20 -23.59 4.63
C PHE A 221 0.63 -25.04 4.61
N ARG A 222 -0.22 -25.98 4.96
CA ARG A 222 0.10 -27.43 4.87
C ARG A 222 0.45 -27.86 3.46
N ARG A 223 -0.15 -27.23 2.44
CA ARG A 223 0.10 -27.48 1.01
C ARG A 223 1.25 -26.64 0.42
N ALA A 224 1.84 -25.75 1.19
CA ALA A 224 2.95 -24.92 0.71
C ALA A 224 4.13 -25.81 0.28
N VAL A 225 4.78 -25.43 -0.83
CA VAL A 225 5.92 -26.16 -1.37
C VAL A 225 7.14 -25.97 -0.46
N THR A 226 7.81 -27.06 -0.16
CA THR A 226 9.09 -27.13 0.57
C THR A 226 9.97 -28.20 -0.07
N ASP A 227 11.26 -28.18 0.24
CA ASP A 227 12.20 -29.25 -0.12
C ASP A 227 11.91 -30.57 0.60
N CYS A 228 12.74 -31.60 0.38
CA CYS A 228 12.61 -32.94 0.97
C CYS A 228 13.45 -33.17 2.23
N ASP A 229 14.22 -32.18 2.71
CA ASP A 229 15.15 -32.34 3.84
C ASP A 229 14.44 -32.44 5.20
N ASN A 230 13.20 -32.02 5.25
CA ASN A 230 12.33 -32.06 6.43
C ASN A 230 12.94 -31.40 7.69
N ALA A 231 13.82 -30.40 7.51
CA ALA A 231 14.50 -29.65 8.57
C ALA A 231 14.16 -28.17 8.46
N VAL A 232 13.69 -27.56 9.54
CA VAL A 232 13.33 -26.14 9.61
C VAL A 232 14.59 -25.30 9.84
N LEU A 233 15.31 -25.03 8.74
CA LEU A 233 16.55 -24.25 8.73
C LEU A 233 16.47 -23.20 7.62
N TYR A 234 16.90 -21.99 7.94
CA TYR A 234 16.98 -20.88 7.01
C TYR A 234 18.17 -21.05 6.07
N ASP A 235 17.89 -21.13 4.78
CA ASP A 235 18.91 -21.25 3.74
C ASP A 235 18.38 -20.61 2.44
N GLU A 236 19.17 -19.73 1.84
CA GLU A 236 18.82 -19.05 0.59
C GLU A 236 18.60 -20.03 -0.58
N ASN A 237 19.24 -21.19 -0.53
CA ASN A 237 19.05 -22.27 -1.51
C ASN A 237 17.78 -23.09 -1.27
N ARG A 238 17.04 -22.83 -0.21
CA ARG A 238 15.82 -23.53 0.20
C ARG A 238 14.65 -22.55 0.29
N PRO A 239 14.24 -21.93 -0.84
CA PRO A 239 13.33 -20.78 -0.85
C PRO A 239 11.96 -21.08 -0.22
N GLY A 240 11.45 -22.32 -0.33
CA GLY A 240 10.16 -22.70 0.22
C GLY A 240 10.12 -22.62 1.76
N ILE A 241 11.06 -23.29 2.43
CA ILE A 241 11.12 -23.26 3.90
C ILE A 241 11.52 -21.87 4.41
N THR A 242 12.47 -21.20 3.74
CA THR A 242 12.91 -19.83 4.06
C THR A 242 11.75 -18.84 3.99
N ASN A 243 10.86 -18.96 2.99
CA ASN A 243 9.65 -18.13 2.92
C ASN A 243 8.72 -18.38 4.13
N LEU A 244 8.50 -19.64 4.53
CA LEU A 244 7.66 -19.95 5.68
C LEU A 244 8.26 -19.44 6.99
N ILE A 245 9.59 -19.52 7.17
CA ILE A 245 10.30 -18.95 8.32
C ILE A 245 10.12 -17.42 8.36
N ASN A 246 10.26 -16.73 7.22
CA ASN A 246 10.06 -15.31 7.11
C ASN A 246 8.61 -14.88 7.44
N ILE A 247 7.62 -15.66 6.98
CA ILE A 247 6.21 -15.43 7.34
C ILE A 247 6.03 -15.62 8.85
N TYR A 248 6.50 -16.70 9.41
CA TYR A 248 6.37 -16.97 10.85
C TYR A 248 7.02 -15.89 11.70
N ALA A 249 8.26 -15.48 11.36
CA ALA A 249 8.96 -14.39 12.02
C ALA A 249 8.17 -13.06 11.96
N SER A 250 7.56 -12.75 10.81
CA SER A 250 6.79 -11.52 10.61
C SER A 250 5.51 -11.45 11.46
N PHE A 251 4.92 -12.60 11.77
CA PHE A 251 3.69 -12.68 12.58
C PHE A 251 3.96 -12.87 14.07
N THR A 252 5.05 -13.56 14.44
CA THR A 252 5.38 -13.85 15.85
C THR A 252 6.37 -12.88 16.46
N GLY A 253 7.14 -12.15 15.63
CA GLY A 253 8.26 -11.31 16.08
C GLY A 253 9.50 -12.11 16.51
N MET A 254 9.48 -13.45 16.38
CA MET A 254 10.63 -14.29 16.73
C MET A 254 11.79 -14.10 15.75
N SER A 255 13.02 -14.18 16.25
CA SER A 255 14.19 -14.22 15.39
C SER A 255 14.29 -15.55 14.63
N VAL A 256 14.94 -15.54 13.47
CA VAL A 256 15.16 -16.76 12.68
C VAL A 256 15.84 -17.85 13.52
N LYS A 257 16.84 -17.50 14.32
CA LYS A 257 17.56 -18.45 15.19
C LYS A 257 16.65 -19.08 16.26
N ASP A 258 15.73 -18.31 16.83
CA ASP A 258 14.79 -18.83 17.82
C ASP A 258 13.76 -19.77 17.17
N ILE A 259 13.38 -19.48 15.93
CA ILE A 259 12.48 -20.34 15.14
C ILE A 259 13.18 -21.67 14.85
N GLU A 260 14.40 -21.66 14.33
CA GLU A 260 15.18 -22.87 14.06
C GLU A 260 15.31 -23.74 15.31
N LYS A 261 15.68 -23.12 16.44
CA LYS A 261 15.79 -23.82 17.73
C LYS A 261 14.46 -24.41 18.22
N ARG A 262 13.35 -23.68 18.05
CA ARG A 262 12.00 -24.12 18.46
C ARG A 262 11.53 -25.35 17.68
N PHE A 263 11.94 -25.44 16.41
CA PHE A 263 11.54 -26.52 15.50
C PHE A 263 12.64 -27.55 15.26
N GLU A 264 13.72 -27.52 16.02
CA GLU A 264 14.77 -28.53 15.97
C GLU A 264 14.17 -29.92 16.23
N GLY A 265 14.40 -30.87 15.31
CA GLY A 265 13.87 -32.23 15.37
C GLY A 265 12.38 -32.37 15.01
N LYS A 266 11.67 -31.27 14.68
CA LYS A 266 10.28 -31.33 14.20
C LYS A 266 10.24 -31.31 12.67
N GLY A 267 9.24 -32.03 12.13
CA GLY A 267 9.03 -32.08 10.69
C GLY A 267 8.27 -30.88 10.13
N TYR A 268 8.24 -30.76 8.81
CA TYR A 268 7.50 -29.68 8.10
C TYR A 268 6.00 -29.66 8.38
N GLY A 269 5.38 -30.83 8.67
CA GLY A 269 3.95 -30.90 8.98
C GLY A 269 3.56 -30.07 10.20
N ASP A 270 4.36 -30.20 11.27
CA ASP A 270 4.15 -29.45 12.52
C ASP A 270 4.44 -27.97 12.30
N PHE A 271 5.56 -27.65 11.66
CA PHE A 271 5.93 -26.26 11.38
C PHE A 271 4.88 -25.54 10.51
N LYS A 272 4.47 -26.13 9.39
CA LYS A 272 3.44 -25.55 8.50
C LYS A 272 2.11 -25.32 9.22
N THR A 273 1.76 -26.20 10.14
CA THR A 273 0.54 -26.04 10.96
C THR A 273 0.70 -24.85 11.91
N GLU A 274 1.82 -24.76 12.64
CA GLU A 274 2.08 -23.64 13.56
C GLU A 274 2.19 -22.29 12.81
N VAL A 275 2.77 -22.25 11.60
CA VAL A 275 2.75 -21.05 10.74
C VAL A 275 1.32 -20.64 10.43
N GLY A 276 0.47 -21.59 10.01
CA GLY A 276 -0.94 -21.34 9.74
C GLY A 276 -1.70 -20.81 10.95
N GLU A 277 -1.45 -21.37 12.14
CA GLU A 277 -2.07 -20.92 13.39
C GLU A 277 -1.61 -19.52 13.80
N ALA A 278 -0.32 -19.23 13.68
CA ALA A 278 0.23 -17.89 13.96
C ALA A 278 -0.35 -16.83 13.03
N VAL A 279 -0.47 -17.13 11.73
CA VAL A 279 -1.08 -16.23 10.75
C VAL A 279 -2.57 -16.06 11.05
N ALA A 280 -3.31 -17.14 11.27
CA ALA A 280 -4.73 -17.08 11.55
C ALA A 280 -5.06 -16.31 12.83
N SER A 281 -4.22 -16.41 13.86
CA SER A 281 -4.41 -15.68 15.13
C SER A 281 -4.38 -14.16 14.98
N VAL A 282 -3.75 -13.65 13.92
CA VAL A 282 -3.69 -12.21 13.60
C VAL A 282 -4.75 -11.84 12.56
N ILE A 283 -4.86 -12.64 11.50
CA ILE A 283 -5.70 -12.28 10.34
C ILE A 283 -7.19 -12.45 10.63
N CYS A 284 -7.59 -13.51 11.34
CA CYS A 284 -9.02 -13.73 11.63
C CYS A 284 -9.64 -12.60 12.47
N PRO A 285 -9.02 -12.11 13.55
CA PRO A 285 -9.54 -10.93 14.27
C PRO A 285 -9.65 -9.65 13.42
N ILE A 286 -8.71 -9.43 12.49
CA ILE A 286 -8.77 -8.29 11.56
C ILE A 286 -9.99 -8.43 10.64
N GLU A 287 -10.22 -9.61 10.08
CA GLU A 287 -11.37 -9.88 9.22
C GLU A 287 -12.70 -9.75 9.96
N ASP A 288 -12.77 -10.27 11.20
CA ASP A 288 -13.96 -10.13 12.05
C ASP A 288 -14.25 -8.65 12.36
N LYS A 289 -13.23 -7.88 12.70
CA LYS A 289 -13.36 -6.42 12.92
C LYS A 289 -13.77 -5.68 11.66
N LYS A 290 -13.19 -6.03 10.50
CA LYS A 290 -13.60 -5.46 9.22
C LYS A 290 -15.08 -5.73 8.92
N ARG A 291 -15.57 -6.96 9.16
CA ARG A 291 -17.01 -7.30 8.99
C ARG A 291 -17.91 -6.50 9.92
N GLU A 292 -17.52 -6.33 11.17
CA GLU A 292 -18.24 -5.48 12.14
C GLU A 292 -18.34 -4.05 11.58
N LEU A 293 -17.22 -3.44 11.17
CA LEU A 293 -17.18 -2.09 10.59
C LEU A 293 -18.03 -1.98 9.32
N MET A 294 -18.00 -2.97 8.44
CA MET A 294 -18.81 -3.00 7.21
C MET A 294 -20.31 -3.07 7.49
N SER A 295 -20.73 -3.55 8.66
CA SER A 295 -22.12 -3.53 9.10
C SER A 295 -22.57 -2.14 9.59
N ASP A 296 -21.63 -1.29 10.03
CA ASP A 296 -21.86 0.09 10.45
C ASP A 296 -21.44 1.10 9.37
N LYS A 297 -22.25 1.19 8.32
CA LYS A 297 -21.99 2.13 7.21
C LYS A 297 -22.00 3.59 7.67
N ALA A 298 -22.80 3.93 8.68
CA ALA A 298 -22.89 5.30 9.19
C ALA A 298 -21.55 5.74 9.81
N TYR A 299 -20.92 4.86 10.58
CA TYR A 299 -19.58 5.11 11.13
C TYR A 299 -18.53 5.28 10.02
N LEU A 300 -18.50 4.39 9.03
CA LEU A 300 -17.55 4.51 7.92
C LEU A 300 -17.76 5.81 7.12
N GLU A 301 -19.01 6.22 6.89
CA GLU A 301 -19.30 7.51 6.25
C GLU A 301 -18.85 8.70 7.10
N GLN A 302 -18.99 8.63 8.41
CA GLN A 302 -18.49 9.67 9.33
C GLN A 302 -16.96 9.78 9.23
N VAL A 303 -16.25 8.66 9.25
CA VAL A 303 -14.78 8.63 9.07
C VAL A 303 -14.38 9.24 7.73
N MET A 304 -15.06 8.84 6.63
CA MET A 304 -14.79 9.42 5.30
C MET A 304 -15.01 10.93 5.25
N ARG A 305 -16.08 11.44 5.88
CA ARG A 305 -16.38 12.88 5.92
C ARG A 305 -15.33 13.65 6.71
N ALA A 306 -14.99 13.19 7.92
CA ALA A 306 -13.98 13.82 8.77
C ALA A 306 -12.59 13.80 8.10
N GLY A 307 -12.22 12.66 7.50
CA GLY A 307 -10.96 12.53 6.76
C GLY A 307 -10.91 13.44 5.53
N ARG A 308 -12.00 13.51 4.74
CA ARG A 308 -12.13 14.45 3.63
C ARG A 308 -11.94 15.89 4.08
N GLU A 309 -12.61 16.33 5.15
CA GLU A 309 -12.53 17.71 5.64
C GLU A 309 -11.10 18.08 6.01
N LYS A 310 -10.41 17.23 6.79
CA LYS A 310 -9.00 17.42 7.16
C LYS A 310 -8.10 17.45 5.91
N ALA A 311 -8.26 16.47 5.01
CA ALA A 311 -7.44 16.36 3.79
C ALA A 311 -7.67 17.53 2.83
N SER A 312 -8.93 17.90 2.56
CA SER A 312 -9.26 19.04 1.68
C SER A 312 -8.73 20.36 2.23
N HIS A 313 -8.82 20.60 3.55
CA HIS A 313 -8.25 21.81 4.14
C HIS A 313 -6.74 21.94 3.87
N MET A 314 -5.99 20.83 4.04
CA MET A 314 -4.55 20.80 3.77
C MET A 314 -4.27 20.97 2.28
N ALA A 315 -5.01 20.28 1.43
CA ALA A 315 -4.89 20.29 -0.02
C ALA A 315 -5.16 21.69 -0.59
N GLN A 316 -6.25 22.35 -0.19
CA GLN A 316 -6.61 23.70 -0.61
C GLN A 316 -5.54 24.74 -0.25
N LYS A 317 -4.97 24.60 0.96
CA LYS A 317 -3.88 25.49 1.41
C LYS A 317 -2.65 25.36 0.51
N MET A 318 -2.29 24.15 0.08
CA MET A 318 -1.19 23.92 -0.85
C MET A 318 -1.55 24.37 -2.25
N LEU A 319 -2.70 24.00 -2.77
CA LEU A 319 -3.15 24.32 -4.11
C LEU A 319 -3.26 25.85 -4.30
N SER A 320 -3.75 26.59 -3.30
CA SER A 320 -3.79 28.07 -3.32
C SER A 320 -2.39 28.70 -3.44
N LYS A 321 -1.36 28.10 -2.81
CA LYS A 321 0.03 28.53 -3.01
C LYS A 321 0.49 28.27 -4.44
N VAL A 322 0.21 27.07 -4.96
CA VAL A 322 0.56 26.67 -6.33
C VAL A 322 -0.10 27.60 -7.35
N TYR A 323 -1.39 27.87 -7.22
CA TYR A 323 -2.13 28.78 -8.10
C TYR A 323 -1.47 30.16 -8.20
N ARG A 324 -1.17 30.76 -7.05
CA ARG A 324 -0.48 32.07 -7.03
C ARG A 324 0.89 32.01 -7.71
N LYS A 325 1.63 30.91 -7.57
CA LYS A 325 2.98 30.75 -8.15
C LYS A 325 2.94 30.55 -9.66
N VAL A 326 1.97 29.84 -10.20
CA VAL A 326 1.80 29.66 -11.65
C VAL A 326 1.06 30.82 -12.32
N GLY A 327 0.56 31.80 -11.54
CA GLY A 327 -0.10 32.97 -12.06
C GLY A 327 -1.59 32.84 -12.34
N LEU A 328 -2.25 31.82 -11.75
CA LEU A 328 -3.70 31.69 -11.82
C LEU A 328 -4.36 32.68 -10.85
N TYR A 329 -5.39 33.37 -11.33
CA TYR A 329 -6.12 34.34 -10.52
C TYR A 329 -7.10 33.64 -9.58
N GLY A 330 -6.88 33.75 -8.27
CA GLY A 330 -7.78 33.23 -7.25
C GLY A 330 -8.90 34.24 -6.93
N LEU A 331 -10.13 33.73 -6.78
CA LEU A 331 -11.28 34.56 -6.38
C LEU A 331 -11.22 34.99 -4.91
N ASN A 332 -10.44 34.29 -4.09
CA ASN A 332 -10.22 34.60 -2.69
C ASN A 332 -8.75 34.97 -2.49
N GLY A 333 -8.42 36.23 -2.79
CA GLY A 333 -7.11 36.81 -2.60
C GLY A 333 -6.85 37.17 -1.12
#